data_f65532b73f3cacb0b50a357872784cd1
#
_entry.id   f65532b73f3cacb0b50a357872784cd1
#
_cell.length_a   1.000
_cell.length_b   1.000
_cell.length_c   1.000
_cell.angle_alpha   90.00
_cell.angle_beta   90.00
_cell.angle_gamma   90.00
#
_symmetry.space_group_name_H-M   'P 1'
#
loop_
_entity.id
_entity.type
_entity.pdbx_description
1 polymer ?
#
loop_
_entity_poly.entity_id
_entity_poly.type
_entity_poly.pdbx_seq_one_letter_code
_entity_poly.pdbx_strand_id
1 'polypeptide(L)'
;MNAHALQRRALGIAQDPAFKQGIHALLAPMLGIGAWGLVTGVAMVKAGMSVPLAIFMSLVVYAGSAQLAILPLLMVGAPLWVVWFTATCVNLRFVILSSMWRHYFGHLRLAHRMTLGYFSGDIIFVAFAQRYPSPEKKAEQLSFFWGAAAANWFFWQVFSITGILLANVIPLEWGLGFAGVLALLGVLYSMLKDKATWLACAVACGAAVATFALPLKLNILVAIAAAVTAGLLMEAAERRAQRMKPLPEIRPPDPAKGEKFPVLPLSEDAQNKEQP
;
A
#
# COMPACT_ATOMS: atom_id res chain seq x y z
N MET A 1 -31.77 -4.39 -6.79
CA MET A 1 -31.70 -3.17 -5.95
C MET A 1 -31.94 -1.99 -6.87
N ASN A 2 -33.01 -1.23 -6.66
CA ASN A 2 -33.44 -0.16 -7.60
C ASN A 2 -32.43 1.00 -7.61
N ALA A 3 -32.20 1.60 -8.80
CA ALA A 3 -31.26 2.73 -8.99
C ALA A 3 -31.56 3.90 -8.01
N HIS A 4 -32.82 4.18 -7.73
CA HIS A 4 -33.24 5.19 -6.75
C HIS A 4 -32.82 4.88 -5.31
N ALA A 5 -32.74 3.62 -4.91
CA ALA A 5 -32.26 3.25 -3.57
C ALA A 5 -30.74 3.40 -3.45
N LEU A 6 -29.99 3.12 -4.52
CA LEU A 6 -28.54 3.37 -4.60
C LEU A 6 -28.23 4.86 -4.55
N GLN A 7 -28.97 5.66 -5.30
CA GLN A 7 -28.80 7.11 -5.35
C GLN A 7 -29.09 7.76 -3.99
N ARG A 8 -30.17 7.37 -3.29
CA ARG A 8 -30.47 7.87 -1.93
C ARG A 8 -29.39 7.51 -0.92
N ARG A 9 -28.80 6.30 -1.00
CA ARG A 9 -27.71 5.90 -0.13
C ARG A 9 -26.44 6.70 -0.42
N ALA A 10 -26.10 6.90 -1.69
CA ALA A 10 -24.92 7.68 -2.09
C ALA A 10 -25.06 9.15 -1.65
N LEU A 11 -26.25 9.75 -1.81
CA LEU A 11 -26.53 11.12 -1.35
C LEU A 11 -26.44 11.22 0.18
N GLY A 12 -26.95 10.24 0.92
CA GLY A 12 -26.82 10.19 2.39
C GLY A 12 -25.37 10.12 2.85
N ILE A 13 -24.52 9.35 2.17
CA ILE A 13 -23.07 9.27 2.46
C ILE A 13 -22.39 10.60 2.17
N ALA A 14 -22.67 11.23 1.04
CA ALA A 14 -22.04 12.50 0.65
C ALA A 14 -22.46 13.70 1.51
N GLN A 15 -23.65 13.66 2.10
CA GLN A 15 -24.17 14.70 3.00
C GLN A 15 -23.69 14.54 4.44
N ASP A 16 -23.15 13.36 4.80
CA ASP A 16 -22.63 13.11 6.14
C ASP A 16 -21.40 14.00 6.42
N PRO A 17 -21.33 14.69 7.57
CA PRO A 17 -20.16 15.46 7.97
C PRO A 17 -18.85 14.65 7.95
N ALA A 18 -18.90 13.35 8.23
CA ALA A 18 -17.75 12.46 8.18
C ALA A 18 -17.16 12.32 6.77
N PHE A 19 -17.98 12.43 5.72
CA PHE A 19 -17.49 12.44 4.33
C PHE A 19 -16.55 13.64 4.08
N LYS A 20 -16.95 14.84 4.50
CA LYS A 20 -16.12 16.05 4.40
C LYS A 20 -14.85 15.91 5.23
N GLN A 21 -14.92 15.32 6.43
CA GLN A 21 -13.75 15.05 7.27
C GLN A 21 -12.77 14.10 6.56
N GLY A 22 -13.28 13.07 5.86
CA GLY A 22 -12.47 12.17 5.04
C GLY A 22 -11.71 12.90 3.94
N ILE A 23 -12.37 13.83 3.22
CA ILE A 23 -11.71 14.67 2.22
C ILE A 23 -10.62 15.52 2.88
N HIS A 24 -10.95 16.23 3.97
CA HIS A 24 -10.00 17.11 4.66
C HIS A 24 -8.77 16.36 5.20
N ALA A 25 -8.94 15.14 5.68
CA ALA A 25 -7.83 14.30 6.19
C ALA A 25 -6.76 14.01 5.13
N LEU A 26 -7.12 14.05 3.85
CA LEU A 26 -6.19 13.81 2.75
C LEU A 26 -5.64 15.09 2.10
N LEU A 27 -6.10 16.29 2.46
CA LEU A 27 -5.63 17.53 1.82
C LEU A 27 -4.11 17.71 1.92
N ALA A 28 -3.53 17.44 3.09
CA ALA A 28 -2.07 17.57 3.27
C ALA A 28 -1.26 16.60 2.39
N PRO A 29 -1.55 15.27 2.34
CA PRO A 29 -0.82 14.35 1.47
C PRO A 29 -1.18 14.46 -0.02
N MET A 30 -2.24 15.18 -0.41
CA MET A 30 -2.69 15.29 -1.80
C MET A 30 -1.65 15.89 -2.74
N LEU A 31 -0.83 16.84 -2.28
CA LEU A 31 0.25 17.39 -3.09
C LEU A 31 1.25 16.31 -3.51
N GLY A 32 1.64 15.45 -2.57
CA GLY A 32 2.51 14.31 -2.85
C GLY A 32 1.88 13.29 -3.79
N ILE A 33 0.60 12.96 -3.58
CA ILE A 33 -0.16 12.05 -4.44
C ILE A 33 -0.28 12.63 -5.86
N GLY A 34 -0.57 13.92 -5.98
CA GLY A 34 -0.66 14.61 -7.27
C GLY A 34 0.67 14.60 -8.01
N ALA A 35 1.76 14.97 -7.35
CA ALA A 35 3.10 14.93 -7.94
C ALA A 35 3.44 13.51 -8.41
N TRP A 36 3.14 12.49 -7.58
CA TRP A 36 3.36 11.09 -7.95
C TRP A 36 2.49 10.65 -9.13
N GLY A 37 1.21 11.02 -9.16
CA GLY A 37 0.32 10.76 -10.29
C GLY A 37 0.83 11.38 -11.59
N LEU A 38 1.25 12.65 -11.54
CA LEU A 38 1.79 13.37 -12.70
C LEU A 38 3.04 12.68 -13.26
N VAL A 39 4.00 12.36 -12.40
CA VAL A 39 5.22 11.64 -12.80
C VAL A 39 4.90 10.26 -13.38
N THR A 40 3.94 9.53 -12.79
CA THR A 40 3.50 8.22 -13.29
C THR A 40 2.89 8.37 -14.69
N GLY A 41 2.05 9.39 -14.91
CA GLY A 41 1.45 9.67 -16.22
C GLY A 41 2.50 9.95 -17.29
N VAL A 42 3.47 10.84 -17.00
CA VAL A 42 4.59 11.13 -17.90
C VAL A 42 5.40 9.87 -18.19
N ALA A 43 5.73 9.09 -17.15
CA ALA A 43 6.55 7.88 -17.29
C ALA A 43 5.89 6.82 -18.18
N MET A 44 4.56 6.63 -18.11
CA MET A 44 3.84 5.69 -18.96
C MET A 44 4.00 6.03 -20.45
N VAL A 45 3.81 7.30 -20.82
CA VAL A 45 3.94 7.73 -22.23
C VAL A 45 5.40 7.66 -22.67
N LYS A 46 6.35 8.08 -21.84
CA LYS A 46 7.80 7.99 -22.15
C LYS A 46 8.31 6.55 -22.23
N ALA A 47 7.64 5.61 -21.56
CA ALA A 47 7.90 4.17 -21.73
C ALA A 47 7.34 3.58 -23.04
N GLY A 48 6.77 4.41 -23.93
CA GLY A 48 6.25 3.98 -25.23
C GLY A 48 4.77 3.60 -25.24
N MET A 49 4.04 3.84 -24.16
CA MET A 49 2.59 3.60 -24.16
C MET A 49 1.87 4.70 -24.96
N SER A 50 0.88 4.30 -25.77
CA SER A 50 0.00 5.28 -26.40
C SER A 50 -0.86 6.01 -25.37
N VAL A 51 -1.20 7.28 -25.64
CA VAL A 51 -2.00 8.12 -24.73
C VAL A 51 -3.32 7.43 -24.31
N PRO A 52 -4.12 6.84 -25.23
CA PRO A 52 -5.34 6.14 -24.83
C PRO A 52 -5.09 4.94 -23.90
N LEU A 53 -4.01 4.18 -24.16
CA LEU A 53 -3.64 3.04 -23.32
C LEU A 53 -3.18 3.48 -21.93
N ALA A 54 -2.40 4.56 -21.85
CA ALA A 54 -1.96 5.12 -20.58
C ALA A 54 -3.15 5.64 -19.74
N ILE A 55 -4.11 6.32 -20.36
CA ILE A 55 -5.35 6.77 -19.68
C ILE A 55 -6.15 5.55 -19.20
N PHE A 56 -6.35 4.56 -20.06
CA PHE A 56 -7.06 3.33 -19.70
C PHE A 56 -6.38 2.63 -18.51
N MET A 57 -5.06 2.51 -18.56
CA MET A 57 -4.28 1.92 -17.48
C MET A 57 -4.42 2.73 -16.17
N SER A 58 -4.38 4.07 -16.22
CA SER A 58 -4.58 4.91 -15.03
C SER A 58 -5.94 4.69 -14.39
N LEU A 59 -7.00 4.62 -15.21
CA LEU A 59 -8.37 4.46 -14.73
C LEU A 59 -8.64 3.06 -14.14
N VAL A 60 -8.12 2.00 -14.77
CA VAL A 60 -8.45 0.62 -14.41
C VAL A 60 -7.52 0.07 -13.33
N VAL A 61 -6.21 0.31 -13.43
CA VAL A 61 -5.23 -0.31 -12.53
C VAL A 61 -5.17 0.41 -11.18
N TYR A 62 -5.24 1.73 -11.16
CA TYR A 62 -5.22 2.58 -9.95
C TYR A 62 -4.20 2.11 -8.89
N ALA A 63 -3.00 1.72 -9.31
CA ALA A 63 -1.92 1.22 -8.47
C ALA A 63 -0.57 1.77 -8.94
N GLY A 64 -0.26 3.02 -8.59
CA GLY A 64 0.88 3.78 -9.11
C GLY A 64 2.23 3.06 -8.98
N SER A 65 2.50 2.40 -7.85
CA SER A 65 3.74 1.62 -7.68
C SER A 65 3.83 0.44 -8.63
N ALA A 66 2.71 -0.28 -8.86
CA ALA A 66 2.69 -1.38 -9.82
C ALA A 66 2.81 -0.86 -11.26
N GLN A 67 2.12 0.25 -11.59
CA GLN A 67 2.25 0.91 -12.89
C GLN A 67 3.71 1.26 -13.17
N LEU A 68 4.40 1.94 -12.26
CA LEU A 68 5.81 2.31 -12.43
C LEU A 68 6.75 1.10 -12.48
N ALA A 69 6.51 0.08 -11.66
CA ALA A 69 7.36 -1.10 -11.59
C ALA A 69 7.38 -1.92 -12.89
N ILE A 70 6.28 -1.92 -13.65
CA ILE A 70 6.20 -2.68 -14.90
C ILE A 70 6.74 -1.90 -16.12
N LEU A 71 6.86 -0.57 -16.06
CA LEU A 71 7.30 0.22 -17.21
C LEU A 71 8.70 -0.19 -17.72
N PRO A 72 9.74 -0.36 -16.89
CA PRO A 72 11.04 -0.81 -17.35
C PRO A 72 10.98 -2.19 -18.01
N LEU A 73 10.10 -3.09 -17.53
CA LEU A 73 9.92 -4.41 -18.10
C LEU A 73 9.28 -4.35 -19.49
N LEU A 74 8.30 -3.48 -19.65
CA LEU A 74 7.66 -3.23 -20.97
C LEU A 74 8.65 -2.64 -21.96
N MET A 75 9.48 -1.68 -21.52
CA MET A 75 10.50 -1.03 -22.38
C MET A 75 11.54 -2.03 -22.91
N VAL A 76 11.91 -3.03 -22.13
CA VAL A 76 12.89 -4.06 -22.56
C VAL A 76 12.22 -5.28 -23.22
N GLY A 77 10.91 -5.25 -23.46
CA GLY A 77 10.18 -6.35 -24.07
C GLY A 77 10.15 -7.61 -23.21
N ALA A 78 10.10 -7.48 -21.88
CA ALA A 78 10.02 -8.62 -20.99
C ALA A 78 8.77 -9.47 -21.27
N PRO A 79 8.81 -10.80 -21.09
CA PRO A 79 7.65 -11.65 -21.24
C PRO A 79 6.49 -11.22 -20.34
N LEU A 80 5.25 -11.29 -20.82
CA LEU A 80 4.06 -10.82 -20.09
C LEU A 80 3.89 -11.47 -18.71
N TRP A 81 4.29 -12.72 -18.54
CA TRP A 81 4.22 -13.40 -17.25
C TRP A 81 5.16 -12.76 -16.20
N VAL A 82 6.32 -12.22 -16.61
CA VAL A 82 7.22 -11.47 -15.72
C VAL A 82 6.58 -10.16 -15.31
N VAL A 83 5.98 -9.45 -16.26
CA VAL A 83 5.24 -8.20 -16.00
C VAL A 83 4.10 -8.46 -15.01
N TRP A 84 3.29 -9.49 -15.26
CA TRP A 84 2.17 -9.87 -14.40
C TRP A 84 2.63 -10.28 -12.99
N PHE A 85 3.67 -11.11 -12.90
CA PHE A 85 4.24 -11.56 -11.63
C PHE A 85 4.79 -10.37 -10.82
N THR A 86 5.53 -9.47 -11.46
CA THR A 86 6.05 -8.26 -10.80
C THR A 86 4.93 -7.37 -10.28
N ALA A 87 3.90 -7.10 -11.10
CA ALA A 87 2.74 -6.33 -10.68
C ALA A 87 2.04 -6.98 -9.47
N THR A 88 1.90 -8.31 -9.47
CA THR A 88 1.32 -9.08 -8.37
C THR A 88 2.16 -8.94 -7.10
N CYS A 89 3.47 -9.12 -7.19
CA CYS A 89 4.37 -9.00 -6.04
C CYS A 89 4.31 -7.60 -5.40
N VAL A 90 4.33 -6.54 -6.21
CA VAL A 90 4.21 -5.16 -5.73
C VAL A 90 2.87 -4.92 -5.02
N ASN A 91 1.81 -5.55 -5.52
CA ASN A 91 0.46 -5.41 -5.00
C ASN A 91 0.13 -6.36 -3.83
N LEU A 92 1.03 -7.27 -3.41
CA LEU A 92 0.83 -8.14 -2.23
C LEU A 92 0.56 -7.32 -0.95
N ARG A 93 1.07 -6.09 -0.87
CA ARG A 93 0.74 -5.16 0.22
C ARG A 93 -0.76 -4.94 0.40
N PHE A 94 -1.56 -4.99 -0.68
CA PHE A 94 -3.01 -4.85 -0.60
C PHE A 94 -3.70 -6.05 0.06
N VAL A 95 -3.06 -7.22 0.08
CA VAL A 95 -3.56 -8.38 0.84
C VAL A 95 -3.48 -8.08 2.34
N ILE A 96 -2.35 -7.53 2.79
CA ILE A 96 -2.18 -7.11 4.20
C ILE A 96 -3.18 -6.00 4.53
N LEU A 97 -3.28 -4.98 3.69
CA LEU A 97 -4.22 -3.88 3.86
C LEU A 97 -5.69 -4.38 3.91
N SER A 98 -6.04 -5.35 3.06
CA SER A 98 -7.37 -5.97 3.06
C SER A 98 -7.67 -6.72 4.37
N SER A 99 -6.67 -7.38 4.98
CA SER A 99 -6.83 -8.02 6.28
C SER A 99 -7.12 -7.00 7.38
N MET A 100 -6.45 -5.84 7.35
CA MET A 100 -6.68 -4.75 8.30
C MET A 100 -8.08 -4.14 8.14
N TRP A 101 -8.53 -3.91 6.91
CA TRP A 101 -9.89 -3.42 6.62
C TRP A 101 -10.98 -4.38 7.07
N ARG A 102 -10.68 -5.67 7.14
CA ARG A 102 -11.65 -6.69 7.58
C ARG A 102 -12.18 -6.43 8.99
N HIS A 103 -11.36 -5.88 9.89
CA HIS A 103 -11.78 -5.55 11.25
C HIS A 103 -12.90 -4.48 11.28
N TYR A 104 -12.87 -3.55 10.34
CA TYR A 104 -13.86 -2.46 10.26
C TYR A 104 -15.05 -2.82 9.37
N PHE A 105 -14.81 -3.39 8.19
CA PHE A 105 -15.81 -3.59 7.13
C PHE A 105 -16.12 -5.06 6.83
N GLY A 106 -15.65 -6.01 7.64
CA GLY A 106 -15.87 -7.43 7.44
C GLY A 106 -17.36 -7.86 7.47
N HIS A 107 -18.21 -7.06 8.11
CA HIS A 107 -19.65 -7.27 8.18
C HIS A 107 -20.40 -6.91 6.89
N LEU A 108 -19.75 -6.20 5.95
CA LEU A 108 -20.36 -5.82 4.69
C LEU A 108 -20.40 -7.01 3.70
N ARG A 109 -21.35 -6.95 2.76
CA ARG A 109 -21.44 -7.94 1.66
C ARG A 109 -20.18 -7.92 0.81
N LEU A 110 -19.79 -9.07 0.26
CA LEU A 110 -18.56 -9.26 -0.52
C LEU A 110 -18.41 -8.19 -1.63
N ALA A 111 -19.48 -7.92 -2.40
CA ALA A 111 -19.45 -6.92 -3.47
C ALA A 111 -19.04 -5.52 -2.96
N HIS A 112 -19.59 -5.08 -1.82
CA HIS A 112 -19.19 -3.80 -1.21
C HIS A 112 -17.74 -3.82 -0.73
N ARG A 113 -17.28 -4.94 -0.15
CA ARG A 113 -15.89 -5.10 0.29
C ARG A 113 -14.92 -5.06 -0.88
N MET A 114 -15.27 -5.66 -2.02
CA MET A 114 -14.46 -5.59 -3.24
C MET A 114 -14.38 -4.15 -3.77
N THR A 115 -15.49 -3.42 -3.78
CA THR A 115 -15.49 -2.00 -4.17
C THR A 115 -14.64 -1.14 -3.23
N LEU A 116 -14.77 -1.34 -1.90
CA LEU A 116 -13.92 -0.68 -0.92
C LEU A 116 -12.44 -1.03 -1.14
N GLY A 117 -12.13 -2.30 -1.44
CA GLY A 117 -10.78 -2.75 -1.73
C GLY A 117 -10.15 -2.07 -2.94
N TYR A 118 -10.90 -1.87 -4.02
CA TYR A 118 -10.43 -1.15 -5.21
C TYR A 118 -10.08 0.32 -4.90
N PHE A 119 -10.92 1.01 -4.14
CA PHE A 119 -10.69 2.41 -3.76
C PHE A 119 -9.79 2.57 -2.53
N SER A 120 -9.35 1.47 -1.94
CA SER A 120 -8.48 1.49 -0.77
C SER A 120 -7.04 1.83 -1.16
N GLY A 121 -6.34 2.55 -0.27
CA GLY A 121 -4.92 2.86 -0.41
C GLY A 121 -4.26 3.03 0.95
N ASP A 122 -2.93 2.95 0.99
CA ASP A 122 -2.15 3.03 2.23
C ASP A 122 -2.45 4.33 3.00
N ILE A 123 -2.50 5.45 2.28
CA ILE A 123 -2.73 6.79 2.87
C ILE A 123 -4.15 6.89 3.43
N ILE A 124 -5.14 6.32 2.72
CA ILE A 124 -6.53 6.29 3.17
C ILE A 124 -6.63 5.49 4.48
N PHE A 125 -5.94 4.34 4.54
CA PHE A 125 -5.92 3.52 5.75
C PHE A 125 -5.28 4.25 6.93
N VAL A 126 -4.14 4.91 6.71
CA VAL A 126 -3.46 5.69 7.75
C VAL A 126 -4.37 6.79 8.30
N ALA A 127 -5.00 7.60 7.43
CA ALA A 127 -5.93 8.65 7.85
C ALA A 127 -7.15 8.08 8.60
N PHE A 128 -7.67 6.94 8.12
CA PHE A 128 -8.79 6.25 8.74
C PHE A 128 -8.42 5.71 10.13
N ALA A 129 -7.27 5.02 10.26
CA ALA A 129 -6.83 4.45 11.52
C ALA A 129 -6.50 5.52 12.59
N GLN A 130 -5.98 6.68 12.17
CA GLN A 130 -5.78 7.81 13.06
C GLN A 130 -7.11 8.33 13.63
N ARG A 131 -8.17 8.34 12.83
CA ARG A 131 -9.50 8.82 13.25
C ARG A 131 -10.27 7.76 14.04
N TYR A 132 -10.09 6.49 13.71
CA TYR A 132 -10.78 5.34 14.30
C TYR A 132 -9.75 4.30 14.78
N PRO A 133 -9.07 4.53 15.90
CA PRO A 133 -8.04 3.60 16.39
C PRO A 133 -8.62 2.27 16.89
N SER A 134 -9.88 2.27 17.30
CA SER A 134 -10.59 1.07 17.74
C SER A 134 -11.49 0.51 16.65
N PRO A 135 -11.56 -0.82 16.46
CA PRO A 135 -12.39 -1.45 15.43
C PRO A 135 -13.90 -1.47 15.76
N GLU A 136 -14.35 -0.60 16.65
CA GLU A 136 -15.77 -0.42 16.95
C GLU A 136 -16.54 0.02 15.71
N LYS A 137 -17.68 -0.60 15.46
CA LYS A 137 -18.52 -0.29 14.31
C LYS A 137 -19.24 1.05 14.54
N LYS A 138 -18.84 2.08 13.79
CA LYS A 138 -19.51 3.39 13.77
C LYS A 138 -20.11 3.64 12.40
N ALA A 139 -21.34 4.14 12.37
CA ALA A 139 -22.05 4.38 11.11
C ALA A 139 -21.30 5.35 10.18
N GLU A 140 -20.61 6.33 10.75
CA GLU A 140 -19.85 7.37 10.05
C GLU A 140 -18.55 6.87 9.36
N GLN A 141 -18.03 5.69 9.75
CA GLN A 141 -16.79 5.14 9.18
C GLN A 141 -16.85 4.96 7.68
N LEU A 142 -17.98 4.51 7.16
CA LEU A 142 -18.17 4.30 5.73
C LEU A 142 -18.19 5.63 4.97
N SER A 143 -18.82 6.66 5.54
CA SER A 143 -18.87 8.02 4.97
C SER A 143 -17.48 8.64 4.95
N PHE A 144 -16.71 8.53 6.03
CA PHE A 144 -15.32 8.99 6.09
C PHE A 144 -14.45 8.30 5.05
N PHE A 145 -14.54 6.96 4.96
CA PHE A 145 -13.78 6.18 3.96
C PHE A 145 -14.07 6.70 2.55
N TRP A 146 -15.35 6.86 2.19
CA TRP A 146 -15.71 7.31 0.85
C TRP A 146 -15.28 8.74 0.56
N GLY A 147 -15.29 9.63 1.55
CA GLY A 147 -14.74 10.97 1.42
C GLY A 147 -13.25 10.96 1.11
N ALA A 148 -12.48 10.19 1.88
CA ALA A 148 -11.05 10.04 1.67
C ALA A 148 -10.74 9.36 0.32
N ALA A 149 -11.45 8.28 -0.01
CA ALA A 149 -11.27 7.53 -1.24
C ALA A 149 -11.60 8.38 -2.49
N ALA A 150 -12.69 9.12 -2.47
CA ALA A 150 -13.09 10.01 -3.57
C ALA A 150 -12.03 11.10 -3.82
N ALA A 151 -11.55 11.73 -2.74
CA ALA A 151 -10.50 12.73 -2.84
C ALA A 151 -9.22 12.15 -3.43
N ASN A 152 -8.73 11.02 -2.89
CA ASN A 152 -7.52 10.36 -3.36
C ASN A 152 -7.61 9.94 -4.82
N TRP A 153 -8.72 9.31 -5.22
CA TRP A 153 -8.94 8.87 -6.59
C TRP A 153 -9.01 10.04 -7.57
N PHE A 154 -9.78 11.08 -7.21
CA PHE A 154 -9.93 12.25 -8.08
C PHE A 154 -8.60 12.97 -8.31
N PHE A 155 -7.83 13.23 -7.24
CA PHE A 155 -6.52 13.87 -7.37
C PHE A 155 -5.55 13.02 -8.18
N TRP A 156 -5.50 11.71 -7.92
CA TRP A 156 -4.68 10.80 -8.70
C TRP A 156 -5.00 10.89 -10.20
N GLN A 157 -6.28 10.79 -10.56
CA GLN A 157 -6.69 10.79 -11.97
C GLN A 157 -6.41 12.13 -12.65
N VAL A 158 -6.74 13.24 -12.00
CA VAL A 158 -6.47 14.59 -12.55
C VAL A 158 -4.99 14.75 -12.87
N PHE A 159 -4.12 14.49 -11.91
CA PHE A 159 -2.68 14.67 -12.10
C PHE A 159 -2.06 13.62 -13.03
N SER A 160 -2.47 12.37 -12.95
CA SER A 160 -1.98 11.32 -13.85
C SER A 160 -2.37 11.59 -15.31
N ILE A 161 -3.63 11.96 -15.57
CA ILE A 161 -4.07 12.32 -16.91
C ILE A 161 -3.37 13.59 -17.39
N THR A 162 -3.19 14.58 -16.53
CA THR A 162 -2.40 15.78 -16.85
C THR A 162 -0.97 15.39 -17.26
N GLY A 163 -0.33 14.50 -16.50
CA GLY A 163 1.00 14.00 -16.82
C GLY A 163 1.05 13.27 -18.17
N ILE A 164 0.04 12.44 -18.48
CA ILE A 164 -0.08 11.73 -19.76
C ILE A 164 -0.19 12.72 -20.92
N LEU A 165 -1.05 13.73 -20.80
CA LEU A 165 -1.28 14.71 -21.86
C LEU A 165 -0.07 15.63 -22.05
N LEU A 166 0.60 16.04 -20.99
CA LEU A 166 1.80 16.89 -21.03
C LEU A 166 3.06 16.14 -21.43
N ALA A 167 3.07 14.81 -21.37
CA ALA A 167 4.26 14.01 -21.64
C ALA A 167 4.92 14.30 -23.00
N ASN A 168 4.13 14.61 -24.03
CA ASN A 168 4.64 14.91 -25.37
C ASN A 168 5.09 16.38 -25.53
N VAL A 169 4.64 17.27 -24.64
CA VAL A 169 4.99 18.71 -24.66
C VAL A 169 6.28 18.97 -23.90
N ILE A 170 6.55 18.13 -22.89
CA ILE A 170 7.71 18.30 -22.02
C ILE A 170 8.96 17.74 -22.72
N PRO A 171 10.02 18.54 -22.95
CA PRO A 171 11.24 18.09 -23.59
C PRO A 171 11.94 17.00 -22.75
N LEU A 172 12.49 15.99 -23.45
CA LEU A 172 13.31 14.93 -22.80
C LEU A 172 14.57 15.48 -22.14
N GLU A 173 15.07 16.62 -22.64
CA GLU A 173 16.25 17.35 -22.14
C GLU A 173 16.12 17.80 -20.70
N TRP A 174 14.90 17.95 -20.20
CA TRP A 174 14.63 18.27 -18.79
C TRP A 174 14.81 17.08 -17.84
N GLY A 175 15.38 15.99 -18.31
CA GLY A 175 15.64 14.80 -17.51
C GLY A 175 14.40 13.95 -17.20
N LEU A 176 13.26 14.24 -17.80
CA LEU A 176 12.00 13.52 -17.57
C LEU A 176 12.00 12.10 -18.12
N GLY A 177 12.91 11.75 -19.05
CA GLY A 177 13.17 10.36 -19.41
C GLY A 177 13.64 9.52 -18.20
N PHE A 178 14.23 10.16 -17.20
CA PHE A 178 14.65 9.56 -15.94
C PHE A 178 13.59 9.65 -14.83
N ALA A 179 12.51 10.38 -15.08
CA ALA A 179 11.46 10.63 -14.06
C ALA A 179 10.83 9.33 -13.54
N GLY A 180 10.62 8.33 -14.40
CA GLY A 180 10.12 7.02 -14.01
C GLY A 180 11.06 6.29 -13.05
N VAL A 181 12.36 6.36 -13.30
CA VAL A 181 13.40 5.78 -12.43
C VAL A 181 13.43 6.51 -11.09
N LEU A 182 13.42 7.84 -11.10
CA LEU A 182 13.39 8.65 -9.88
C LEU A 182 12.14 8.40 -9.04
N ALA A 183 10.98 8.27 -9.70
CA ALA A 183 9.74 7.93 -9.01
C ALA A 183 9.80 6.56 -8.36
N LEU A 184 10.35 5.53 -9.05
CA LEU A 184 10.56 4.21 -8.48
C LEU A 184 11.53 4.25 -7.30
N LEU A 185 12.63 5.00 -7.39
CA LEU A 185 13.56 5.19 -6.29
C LEU A 185 12.89 5.89 -5.10
N GLY A 186 12.04 6.89 -5.36
CA GLY A 186 11.25 7.55 -4.33
C GLY A 186 10.28 6.59 -3.63
N VAL A 187 9.59 5.74 -4.39
CA VAL A 187 8.74 4.67 -3.83
C VAL A 187 9.55 3.68 -3.01
N LEU A 188 10.67 3.20 -3.56
CA LEU A 188 11.57 2.28 -2.87
C LEU A 188 12.04 2.90 -1.55
N TYR A 189 12.53 4.15 -1.58
CA TYR A 189 12.97 4.87 -0.38
C TYR A 189 11.85 4.99 0.68
N SER A 190 10.63 5.27 0.25
CA SER A 190 9.48 5.36 1.16
C SER A 190 9.13 4.03 1.85
N MET A 191 9.52 2.91 1.26
CA MET A 191 9.30 1.56 1.80
C MET A 191 10.44 1.09 2.71
N LEU A 192 11.63 1.70 2.64
CA LEU A 192 12.81 1.34 3.44
C LEU A 192 12.70 1.90 4.86
N LYS A 193 11.83 1.31 5.69
CA LYS A 193 11.55 1.80 7.06
C LYS A 193 12.34 1.05 8.15
N ASP A 194 12.72 -0.18 7.91
CA ASP A 194 13.38 -1.05 8.87
C ASP A 194 14.64 -1.70 8.30
N LYS A 195 15.48 -2.25 9.19
CA LYS A 195 16.76 -2.89 8.82
C LYS A 195 16.58 -4.11 7.92
N ALA A 196 15.48 -4.85 8.09
CA ALA A 196 15.19 -6.05 7.30
C ALA A 196 14.89 -5.66 5.85
N THR A 197 14.10 -4.59 5.63
CA THR A 197 13.81 -4.07 4.29
C THR A 197 15.06 -3.50 3.61
N TRP A 198 15.94 -2.82 4.34
CA TRP A 198 17.23 -2.36 3.81
C TRP A 198 18.11 -3.53 3.37
N LEU A 199 18.21 -4.57 4.20
CA LEU A 199 18.97 -5.77 3.86
C LEU A 199 18.40 -6.49 2.64
N ALA A 200 17.08 -6.68 2.60
CA ALA A 200 16.40 -7.29 1.45
C ALA A 200 16.63 -6.49 0.16
N CYS A 201 16.60 -5.16 0.22
CA CYS A 201 16.90 -4.29 -0.91
C CYS A 201 18.35 -4.45 -1.37
N ALA A 202 19.31 -4.45 -0.46
CA ALA A 202 20.73 -4.62 -0.79
C ALA A 202 21.00 -6.00 -1.43
N VAL A 203 20.39 -7.07 -0.90
CA VAL A 203 20.49 -8.43 -1.45
C VAL A 203 19.85 -8.50 -2.83
N ALA A 204 18.68 -7.87 -3.02
CA ALA A 204 18.02 -7.81 -4.33
C ALA A 204 18.89 -7.11 -5.37
N CYS A 205 19.46 -5.95 -5.02
CA CYS A 205 20.35 -5.20 -5.91
C CYS A 205 21.60 -6.03 -6.26
N GLY A 206 22.26 -6.65 -5.28
CA GLY A 206 23.41 -7.52 -5.50
C GLY A 206 23.08 -8.71 -6.40
N ALA A 207 21.96 -9.39 -6.15
CA ALA A 207 21.50 -10.52 -6.96
C ALA A 207 21.15 -10.08 -8.39
N ALA A 208 20.48 -8.94 -8.57
CA ALA A 208 20.14 -8.43 -9.90
C ALA A 208 21.39 -8.11 -10.74
N VAL A 209 22.41 -7.48 -10.11
CA VAL A 209 23.70 -7.19 -10.78
C VAL A 209 24.46 -8.48 -11.09
N ALA A 210 24.58 -9.40 -10.12
CA ALA A 210 25.30 -10.66 -10.30
C ALA A 210 24.71 -11.56 -11.38
N THR A 211 23.39 -11.46 -11.59
CA THR A 211 22.65 -12.29 -12.55
C THR A 211 22.23 -11.54 -13.82
N PHE A 212 22.81 -10.35 -14.06
CA PHE A 212 22.43 -9.47 -15.18
C PHE A 212 22.55 -10.16 -16.55
N ALA A 213 23.53 -11.05 -16.73
CA ALA A 213 23.77 -11.77 -17.98
C ALA A 213 22.79 -12.94 -18.26
N LEU A 214 21.86 -13.25 -17.33
CA LEU A 214 20.92 -14.34 -17.53
C LEU A 214 19.91 -14.04 -18.64
N PRO A 215 19.62 -15.02 -19.51
CA PRO A 215 18.62 -14.88 -20.58
C PRO A 215 17.21 -14.70 -19.99
N LEU A 216 16.27 -14.23 -20.82
CA LEU A 216 14.83 -14.08 -20.48
C LEU A 216 14.55 -13.18 -19.27
N LYS A 217 15.49 -12.29 -18.90
CA LYS A 217 15.36 -11.41 -17.72
C LYS A 217 15.18 -12.17 -16.41
N LEU A 218 15.71 -13.38 -16.31
CA LEU A 218 15.66 -14.22 -15.11
C LEU A 218 16.33 -13.56 -13.89
N ASN A 219 17.25 -12.62 -14.13
CA ASN A 219 17.87 -11.79 -13.08
C ASN A 219 16.82 -11.12 -12.17
N ILE A 220 15.65 -10.74 -12.70
CA ILE A 220 14.56 -10.13 -11.92
C ILE A 220 13.97 -11.15 -10.95
N LEU A 221 13.71 -12.37 -11.42
CA LEU A 221 13.18 -13.44 -10.57
C LEU A 221 14.18 -13.86 -9.49
N VAL A 222 15.46 -13.95 -9.85
CA VAL A 222 16.53 -14.27 -8.88
C VAL A 222 16.61 -13.16 -7.83
N ALA A 223 16.57 -11.89 -8.23
CA ALA A 223 16.57 -10.76 -7.31
C ALA A 223 15.36 -10.80 -6.35
N ILE A 224 14.16 -11.07 -6.86
CA ILE A 224 12.94 -11.20 -6.03
C ILE A 224 13.09 -12.37 -5.06
N ALA A 225 13.48 -13.55 -5.53
CA ALA A 225 13.64 -14.75 -4.69
C ALA A 225 14.70 -14.51 -3.59
N ALA A 226 15.83 -13.89 -3.94
CA ALA A 226 16.88 -13.56 -2.99
C ALA A 226 16.40 -12.55 -1.94
N ALA A 227 15.68 -11.49 -2.33
CA ALA A 227 15.11 -10.50 -1.42
C ALA A 227 14.11 -11.12 -0.45
N VAL A 228 13.17 -11.93 -0.96
CA VAL A 228 12.16 -12.61 -0.13
C VAL A 228 12.83 -13.55 0.86
N THR A 229 13.80 -14.35 0.42
CA THR A 229 14.54 -15.28 1.29
C THR A 229 15.29 -14.53 2.39
N ALA A 230 16.00 -13.45 2.04
CA ALA A 230 16.71 -12.62 3.02
C ALA A 230 15.74 -11.98 4.04
N GLY A 231 14.61 -11.47 3.58
CA GLY A 231 13.57 -10.90 4.45
C GLY A 231 13.00 -11.92 5.44
N LEU A 232 12.66 -13.13 4.95
CA LEU A 232 12.14 -14.21 5.80
C LEU A 232 13.17 -14.72 6.82
N LEU A 233 14.43 -14.83 6.44
CA LEU A 233 15.52 -15.23 7.36
C LEU A 233 15.73 -14.17 8.45
N MET A 234 15.70 -12.90 8.10
CA MET A 234 15.82 -11.81 9.06
C MET A 234 14.67 -11.80 10.06
N GLU A 235 13.42 -11.93 9.56
CA GLU A 235 12.24 -12.02 10.42
C GLU A 235 12.29 -13.23 11.35
N ALA A 236 12.72 -14.39 10.84
CA ALA A 236 12.90 -15.60 11.64
C ALA A 236 13.98 -15.41 12.72
N ALA A 237 15.07 -14.73 12.40
CA ALA A 237 16.13 -14.40 13.35
C ALA A 237 15.65 -13.44 14.45
N GLU A 238 14.90 -12.40 14.07
CA GLU A 238 14.32 -11.46 15.02
C GLU A 238 13.30 -12.13 15.97
N ARG A 239 12.42 -12.98 15.43
CA ARG A 239 11.49 -13.77 16.24
C ARG A 239 12.20 -14.70 17.24
N ARG A 240 13.31 -15.32 16.83
CA ARG A 240 14.15 -16.15 17.72
C ARG A 240 14.80 -15.31 18.81
N ALA A 241 15.35 -14.15 18.46
CA ALA A 241 15.97 -13.23 19.41
C ALA A 241 14.96 -12.70 20.43
N GLN A 242 13.73 -12.40 20.02
CA GLN A 242 12.65 -12.00 20.92
C GLN A 242 12.24 -13.11 21.89
N ARG A 243 12.19 -14.38 21.44
CA ARG A 243 11.90 -15.54 22.30
C ARG A 243 13.00 -15.86 23.30
N MET A 244 14.24 -15.47 23.00
CA MET A 244 15.39 -15.66 23.89
C MET A 244 15.61 -14.50 24.87
N LYS A 245 14.86 -13.39 24.74
CA LYS A 245 14.92 -12.34 25.76
C LYS A 245 14.43 -12.90 27.09
N PRO A 246 15.23 -12.79 28.17
CA PRO A 246 14.79 -13.19 29.50
C PRO A 246 13.50 -12.43 29.82
N LEU A 247 12.56 -13.11 30.45
CA LEU A 247 11.37 -12.48 31.00
C LEU A 247 11.81 -11.30 31.88
N PRO A 248 11.11 -10.16 31.84
CA PRO A 248 11.41 -9.05 32.72
C PRO A 248 11.40 -9.57 34.14
N GLU A 249 12.47 -9.30 34.87
CA GLU A 249 12.59 -9.68 36.30
C GLU A 249 11.43 -9.02 37.06
N ILE A 250 10.45 -9.83 37.44
CA ILE A 250 9.30 -9.35 38.21
C ILE A 250 9.84 -9.06 39.62
N ARG A 251 10.11 -7.79 39.86
CA ARG A 251 10.47 -7.34 41.21
C ARG A 251 9.29 -7.63 42.12
N PRO A 252 9.47 -8.36 43.21
CA PRO A 252 8.39 -8.60 44.16
C PRO A 252 7.84 -7.25 44.63
N PRO A 253 6.51 -7.10 44.78
CA PRO A 253 5.91 -5.86 45.23
C PRO A 253 6.42 -5.55 46.65
N ASP A 254 6.70 -4.28 46.92
CA ASP A 254 7.12 -3.80 48.23
C ASP A 254 5.86 -3.66 49.12
N PRO A 255 5.69 -4.52 50.14
CA PRO A 255 4.52 -4.47 50.98
C PRO A 255 4.44 -3.16 51.79
N ALA A 256 5.56 -2.45 51.98
CA ALA A 256 5.59 -1.17 52.67
C ALA A 256 4.99 -0.02 51.84
N LYS A 257 4.86 -0.20 50.49
CA LYS A 257 4.28 0.78 49.55
C LYS A 257 2.86 0.46 49.15
N GLY A 258 2.25 -0.61 49.66
CA GLY A 258 0.91 -1.04 49.26
C GLY A 258 0.81 -1.51 47.78
N GLU A 259 1.94 -1.88 47.18
CA GLU A 259 1.98 -2.37 45.79
C GLU A 259 1.32 -3.76 45.75
N LYS A 260 0.37 -3.93 44.79
CA LYS A 260 -0.27 -5.22 44.51
C LYS A 260 0.54 -5.97 43.45
N PHE A 261 0.52 -7.31 43.51
CA PHE A 261 1.11 -8.12 42.47
C PHE A 261 0.57 -7.71 41.09
N PRO A 262 1.43 -7.47 40.10
CA PRO A 262 0.96 -7.23 38.73
C PRO A 262 0.15 -8.45 38.26
N VAL A 263 -1.10 -8.23 37.87
CA VAL A 263 -1.92 -9.28 37.24
C VAL A 263 -1.29 -9.56 35.90
N LEU A 264 -0.62 -10.70 35.78
CA LEU A 264 -0.10 -11.16 34.49
C LEU A 264 -1.29 -11.32 33.53
N PRO A 265 -1.25 -10.72 32.33
CA PRO A 265 -2.25 -11.01 31.32
C PRO A 265 -2.21 -12.52 31.05
N LEU A 266 -3.33 -13.19 31.27
CA LEU A 266 -3.49 -14.61 30.91
C LEU A 266 -3.09 -14.77 29.45
N SER A 267 -2.25 -15.77 29.15
CA SER A 267 -1.89 -16.10 27.78
C SER A 267 -3.16 -16.30 26.94
N GLU A 268 -3.14 -15.84 25.69
CA GLU A 268 -4.28 -15.98 24.77
C GLU A 268 -4.82 -17.42 24.69
N ASP A 269 -3.96 -18.43 24.94
CA ASP A 269 -4.33 -19.84 25.02
C ASP A 269 -5.19 -20.20 26.24
N ALA A 270 -5.12 -19.43 27.31
CA ALA A 270 -5.94 -19.64 28.51
C ALA A 270 -7.34 -19.00 28.36
N GLN A 271 -7.42 -17.87 27.66
CA GLN A 271 -8.71 -17.19 27.39
C GLN A 271 -9.60 -17.98 26.41
N ASN A 272 -9.00 -18.81 25.55
CA ASN A 272 -9.74 -19.59 24.55
C ASN A 272 -10.30 -20.92 25.10
N LYS A 273 -9.92 -21.32 26.34
CA LYS A 273 -10.41 -22.53 26.99
C LYS A 273 -11.60 -22.31 27.93
N GLU A 274 -11.96 -21.05 28.21
CA GLU A 274 -13.07 -20.71 29.11
C GLU A 274 -14.34 -20.21 28.38
N GLN A 275 -14.40 -20.29 27.05
CA GLN A 275 -15.64 -20.05 26.33
C GLN A 275 -16.35 -21.39 26.09
N PRO A 276 -17.60 -21.58 26.65
CA PRO A 276 -18.41 -22.78 26.49
C PRO A 276 -18.91 -23.01 25.06
#